data_c77158142977dc870015dd15af135f92
#
_entry.id   c77158142977dc870015dd15af135f92
#
_cell.length_a   1.000
_cell.length_b   1.000
_cell.length_c   1.000
_cell.angle_alpha   90.00
_cell.angle_beta   90.00
_cell.angle_gamma   90.00
#
_symmetry.space_group_name_H-M   'P 1'
#
loop_
_entity.id
_entity.type
_entity.pdbx_description
1 polymer ?
#
loop_
_entity_poly.entity_id
_entity_poly.type
_entity_poly.pdbx_seq_one_letter_code
_entity_poly.pdbx_strand_id
1 'polypeptide(L)'
;MFMLGKKILSTSGSPEVILNPHGIITIRGRAINSKINELSSEIEEWIDKYIANPAEITYIDFYLEYFNKANSRVLISILKRLEKLNLQSKKFIINWYYEEGDEDILEKGEYLSSELNIPFNFIEIYDSLMPEYLSHENQSSDQDETIS
;
A
#
# COMPACT_ATOMS: atom_id res chain seq x y z
N MET A 1 3.81 14.08 -19.31
CA MET A 1 2.43 13.61 -19.47
C MET A 1 1.72 13.57 -18.13
N PHE A 2 0.49 14.03 -18.10
CA PHE A 2 -0.32 14.05 -16.89
C PHE A 2 -0.94 12.68 -16.63
N MET A 3 -0.89 12.23 -15.38
CA MET A 3 -1.43 10.94 -15.00
C MET A 3 -2.42 11.12 -13.86
N LEU A 4 -3.56 10.46 -13.96
CA LEU A 4 -4.59 10.54 -12.93
C LEU A 4 -4.32 9.54 -11.82
N GLY A 5 -4.69 9.93 -10.62
CA GLY A 5 -4.70 8.99 -9.51
C GLY A 5 -5.89 8.06 -9.60
N LYS A 6 -5.87 7.04 -8.76
CA LYS A 6 -6.95 6.05 -8.73
C LYS A 6 -7.18 5.63 -7.31
N LYS A 7 -8.45 5.50 -6.93
CA LYS A 7 -8.81 5.05 -5.60
C LYS A 7 -9.77 3.89 -5.72
N ILE A 8 -9.42 2.77 -5.12
CA ILE A 8 -10.26 1.59 -5.08
C ILE A 8 -10.78 1.48 -3.67
N LEU A 9 -12.10 1.51 -3.51
CA LEU A 9 -12.71 1.52 -2.18
C LEU A 9 -12.61 0.14 -1.53
N SER A 10 -12.47 0.14 -0.21
CA SER A 10 -12.42 -1.10 0.55
C SER A 10 -13.81 -1.73 0.59
N THR A 11 -13.82 -3.05 0.78
CA THR A 11 -15.02 -3.82 1.11
C THR A 11 -14.74 -4.55 2.40
N SER A 12 -15.71 -5.33 2.88
CA SER A 12 -15.48 -6.10 4.10
C SER A 12 -14.35 -7.13 3.92
N GLY A 13 -14.05 -7.52 2.69
CA GLY A 13 -13.03 -8.53 2.42
C GLY A 13 -11.89 -8.09 1.54
N SER A 14 -11.83 -6.81 1.16
CA SER A 14 -10.74 -6.31 0.32
C SER A 14 -10.30 -4.93 0.81
N PRO A 15 -9.01 -4.62 0.68
CA PRO A 15 -8.47 -3.37 1.21
C PRO A 15 -8.75 -2.19 0.28
N GLU A 16 -8.62 -1.00 0.84
CA GLU A 16 -8.60 0.22 0.06
C GLU A 16 -7.23 0.34 -0.60
N VAL A 17 -7.23 0.76 -1.88
CA VAL A 17 -5.99 0.97 -2.61
C VAL A 17 -6.01 2.39 -3.17
N ILE A 18 -5.01 3.18 -2.81
CA ILE A 18 -4.88 4.54 -3.30
C ILE A 18 -3.61 4.63 -4.13
N LEU A 19 -3.78 4.99 -5.40
CA LEU A 19 -2.68 5.09 -6.35
C LEU A 19 -2.53 6.56 -6.71
N ASN A 20 -1.53 7.20 -6.12
CA ASN A 20 -1.29 8.62 -6.28
C ASN A 20 -0.09 8.86 -7.20
N PRO A 21 -0.26 9.54 -8.34
CA PRO A 21 0.84 9.72 -9.29
C PRO A 21 1.97 10.61 -8.78
N HIS A 22 1.79 11.24 -7.61
CA HIS A 22 2.90 11.95 -6.98
C HIS A 22 3.85 11.01 -6.25
N GLY A 23 3.60 9.70 -6.30
CA GLY A 23 4.54 8.73 -5.78
C GLY A 23 4.16 8.10 -4.46
N ILE A 24 2.87 8.11 -4.10
CA ILE A 24 2.42 7.49 -2.86
C ILE A 24 1.34 6.47 -3.18
N ILE A 25 1.62 5.22 -2.85
CA ILE A 25 0.69 4.12 -3.02
C ILE A 25 0.34 3.60 -1.63
N THR A 26 -0.94 3.49 -1.34
CA THR A 26 -1.39 3.07 -0.01
C THR A 26 -2.33 1.88 -0.15
N ILE A 27 -2.10 0.84 0.64
CA ILE A 27 -2.96 -0.34 0.70
C ILE A 27 -3.34 -0.52 2.16
N ARG A 28 -4.65 -0.39 2.46
CA ARG A 28 -5.10 -0.33 3.84
C ARG A 28 -6.35 -1.18 4.04
N GLY A 29 -6.35 -1.99 5.10
CA GLY A 29 -7.52 -2.77 5.48
C GLY A 29 -7.25 -4.25 5.52
N ARG A 30 -8.22 -5.04 5.05
CA ARG A 30 -8.17 -6.50 5.15
C ARG A 30 -8.32 -7.12 3.78
N ALA A 31 -7.57 -8.20 3.54
CA ALA A 31 -7.66 -8.95 2.29
C ALA A 31 -7.97 -10.39 2.66
N ILE A 32 -9.26 -10.76 2.69
CA ILE A 32 -9.69 -12.09 3.11
C ILE A 32 -10.41 -12.87 2.01
N ASN A 33 -10.73 -12.21 0.90
CA ASN A 33 -11.36 -12.92 -0.22
C ASN A 33 -10.55 -12.65 -1.49
N SER A 34 -11.06 -13.08 -2.64
CA SER A 34 -10.33 -12.98 -3.89
C SER A 34 -10.48 -11.62 -4.57
N LYS A 35 -11.15 -10.66 -3.92
CA LYS A 35 -11.44 -9.38 -4.57
C LYS A 35 -10.18 -8.64 -5.00
N ILE A 36 -9.16 -8.57 -4.13
CA ILE A 36 -7.93 -7.88 -4.51
C ILE A 36 -7.25 -8.60 -5.67
N ASN A 37 -7.39 -9.93 -5.73
CA ASN A 37 -6.82 -10.69 -6.84
C ASN A 37 -7.51 -10.31 -8.15
N GLU A 38 -8.82 -10.05 -8.11
CA GLU A 38 -9.56 -9.62 -9.28
C GLU A 38 -9.14 -8.22 -9.72
N LEU A 39 -8.68 -7.40 -8.78
CA LEU A 39 -8.27 -6.03 -9.06
C LEU A 39 -6.80 -5.92 -9.45
N SER A 40 -6.07 -7.03 -9.41
CA SER A 40 -4.63 -6.99 -9.62
C SER A 40 -4.26 -6.44 -11.00
N SER A 41 -4.98 -6.82 -12.04
CA SER A 41 -4.69 -6.33 -13.39
C SER A 41 -4.83 -4.82 -13.47
N GLU A 42 -5.86 -4.28 -12.85
CA GLU A 42 -6.10 -2.85 -12.85
C GLU A 42 -4.99 -2.11 -12.10
N ILE A 43 -4.58 -2.64 -10.97
CA ILE A 43 -3.52 -2.06 -10.18
C ILE A 43 -2.19 -2.12 -10.95
N GLU A 44 -1.91 -3.27 -11.54
CA GLU A 44 -0.67 -3.47 -12.27
C GLU A 44 -0.59 -2.58 -13.50
N GLU A 45 -1.70 -2.40 -14.18
CA GLU A 45 -1.75 -1.52 -15.34
C GLU A 45 -1.42 -0.09 -14.94
N TRP A 46 -1.98 0.37 -13.81
CA TRP A 46 -1.69 1.71 -13.32
C TRP A 46 -0.20 1.85 -12.99
N ILE A 47 0.36 0.84 -12.34
CA ILE A 47 1.76 0.87 -11.94
C ILE A 47 2.67 0.90 -13.16
N ASP A 48 2.34 0.12 -14.20
CA ASP A 48 3.15 0.11 -15.42
C ASP A 48 3.18 1.49 -16.07
N LYS A 49 2.05 2.18 -16.08
CA LYS A 49 2.01 3.53 -16.62
C LYS A 49 2.77 4.51 -15.74
N TYR A 50 2.66 4.33 -14.43
CA TYR A 50 3.36 5.18 -13.48
C TYR A 50 4.87 5.07 -13.63
N ILE A 51 5.36 3.84 -13.79
CA ILE A 51 6.80 3.58 -13.89
C ILE A 51 7.40 4.24 -15.13
N ALA A 52 6.60 4.48 -16.15
CA ALA A 52 7.10 5.14 -17.36
C ALA A 52 7.54 6.58 -17.08
N ASN A 53 6.96 7.23 -16.06
CA ASN A 53 7.34 8.60 -15.70
C ASN A 53 7.12 8.81 -14.19
N PRO A 54 7.97 8.17 -13.37
CA PRO A 54 7.72 8.14 -11.92
C PRO A 54 8.23 9.37 -11.20
N ALA A 55 7.75 9.57 -9.96
CA ALA A 55 8.31 10.56 -9.07
C ALA A 55 9.73 10.16 -8.69
N GLU A 56 10.50 11.11 -8.15
CA GLU A 56 11.86 10.83 -7.71
C GLU A 56 11.89 9.81 -6.57
N ILE A 57 10.89 9.85 -5.70
CA ILE A 57 10.78 8.90 -4.60
C ILE A 57 9.37 8.34 -4.64
N THR A 58 9.26 7.01 -4.60
CA THR A 58 7.98 6.33 -4.54
C THR A 58 7.86 5.62 -3.21
N TYR A 59 6.77 5.87 -2.51
CA TYR A 59 6.46 5.18 -1.26
C TYR A 59 5.31 4.23 -1.49
N ILE A 60 5.41 3.02 -0.94
CA ILE A 60 4.25 2.17 -0.83
C ILE A 60 4.05 1.88 0.65
N ASP A 61 2.89 2.27 1.16
CA ASP A 61 2.56 2.18 2.58
C ASP A 61 1.48 1.12 2.78
N PHE A 62 1.81 0.11 3.57
CA PHE A 62 0.89 -0.97 3.90
C PHE A 62 0.36 -0.78 5.32
N TYR A 63 -0.97 -0.69 5.43
CA TYR A 63 -1.67 -0.66 6.72
C TYR A 63 -2.64 -1.83 6.74
N LEU A 64 -2.11 -3.05 6.60
CA LEU A 64 -2.95 -4.24 6.51
C LEU A 64 -3.24 -4.81 7.89
N GLU A 65 -4.52 -5.10 8.15
CA GLU A 65 -4.92 -5.78 9.37
C GLU A 65 -4.81 -7.28 9.19
N TYR A 66 -4.98 -7.76 7.96
CA TYR A 66 -4.92 -9.18 7.67
C TYR A 66 -4.83 -9.40 6.16
N PHE A 67 -4.14 -10.46 5.76
CA PHE A 67 -4.23 -10.98 4.40
C PHE A 67 -3.85 -12.45 4.46
N ASN A 68 -4.39 -13.25 3.53
CA ASN A 68 -4.07 -14.67 3.50
C ASN A 68 -2.99 -14.95 2.46
N LYS A 69 -2.59 -16.21 2.39
CA LYS A 69 -1.51 -16.60 1.51
C LYS A 69 -1.83 -16.35 0.04
N ALA A 70 -3.08 -16.56 -0.36
CA ALA A 70 -3.47 -16.34 -1.75
C ALA A 70 -3.36 -14.86 -2.12
N ASN A 71 -3.70 -13.97 -1.18
CA ASN A 71 -3.60 -12.53 -1.43
C ASN A 71 -2.16 -12.05 -1.50
N SER A 72 -1.25 -12.76 -0.85
CA SER A 72 0.15 -12.33 -0.83
C SER A 72 0.76 -12.34 -2.23
N ARG A 73 0.24 -13.16 -3.13
CA ARG A 73 0.74 -13.19 -4.50
C ARG A 73 0.53 -11.85 -5.21
N VAL A 74 -0.61 -11.21 -4.94
CA VAL A 74 -0.87 -9.90 -5.53
C VAL A 74 0.11 -8.88 -4.98
N LEU A 75 0.34 -8.91 -3.66
CA LEU A 75 1.28 -7.98 -3.05
C LEU A 75 2.68 -8.16 -3.61
N ILE A 76 3.10 -9.42 -3.79
CA ILE A 76 4.40 -9.72 -4.35
C ILE A 76 4.50 -9.19 -5.78
N SER A 77 3.45 -9.40 -6.58
CA SER A 77 3.45 -8.94 -7.96
C SER A 77 3.56 -7.42 -8.05
N ILE A 78 2.83 -6.71 -7.19
CA ILE A 78 2.87 -5.26 -7.14
C ILE A 78 4.29 -4.79 -6.80
N LEU A 79 4.89 -5.39 -5.78
CA LEU A 79 6.21 -4.97 -5.31
C LEU A 79 7.29 -5.28 -6.36
N LYS A 80 7.17 -6.40 -7.04
CA LYS A 80 8.13 -6.71 -8.10
C LYS A 80 8.07 -5.73 -9.25
N ARG A 81 6.87 -5.26 -9.57
CA ARG A 81 6.74 -4.26 -10.63
C ARG A 81 7.37 -2.94 -10.21
N LEU A 82 7.13 -2.53 -8.96
CA LEU A 82 7.68 -1.28 -8.46
C LEU A 82 9.20 -1.34 -8.30
N GLU A 83 9.74 -2.54 -8.13
CA GLU A 83 11.19 -2.69 -8.01
C GLU A 83 11.93 -2.21 -9.26
N LYS A 84 11.24 -2.15 -10.39
CA LYS A 84 11.84 -1.64 -11.63
C LYS A 84 12.26 -0.19 -11.50
N LEU A 85 11.74 0.53 -10.50
CA LEU A 85 12.16 1.91 -10.27
C LEU A 85 13.64 2.00 -9.95
N ASN A 86 14.20 0.97 -9.34
CA ASN A 86 15.64 0.96 -9.01
C ASN A 86 16.49 0.98 -10.28
N LEU A 87 15.96 0.43 -11.37
CA LEU A 87 16.69 0.44 -12.64
C LEU A 87 16.74 1.83 -13.27
N GLN A 88 15.89 2.72 -12.80
CA GLN A 88 15.84 4.08 -13.30
C GLN A 88 16.52 5.07 -12.35
N SER A 89 17.21 4.55 -11.35
CA SER A 89 17.85 5.35 -10.30
C SER A 89 16.84 6.19 -9.52
N LYS A 90 15.60 5.71 -9.43
CA LYS A 90 14.57 6.33 -8.61
C LYS A 90 14.46 5.56 -7.31
N LYS A 91 14.15 6.26 -6.23
CA LYS A 91 14.03 5.63 -4.93
C LYS A 91 12.67 4.96 -4.77
N PHE A 92 12.69 3.83 -4.10
CA PHE A 92 11.47 3.06 -3.82
C PHE A 92 11.54 2.65 -2.35
N ILE A 93 10.59 3.11 -1.57
CA ILE A 93 10.57 2.91 -0.12
C ILE A 93 9.29 2.18 0.26
N ILE A 94 9.43 1.08 1.00
CA ILE A 94 8.31 0.26 1.45
C ILE A 94 8.15 0.44 2.94
N ASN A 95 6.99 0.94 3.37
CA ASN A 95 6.68 1.11 4.78
C ASN A 95 5.60 0.11 5.16
N TRP A 96 5.93 -0.74 6.13
CA TRP A 96 5.02 -1.78 6.62
C TRP A 96 4.61 -1.41 8.03
N TYR A 97 3.38 -0.95 8.18
CA TYR A 97 2.86 -0.53 9.46
C TYR A 97 2.15 -1.71 10.13
N TYR A 98 2.32 -1.83 11.43
CA TYR A 98 1.65 -2.87 12.20
C TYR A 98 1.31 -2.31 13.58
N GLU A 99 0.18 -2.76 14.13
CA GLU A 99 -0.24 -2.29 15.43
C GLU A 99 0.56 -2.98 16.53
N GLU A 100 0.70 -2.27 17.63
CA GLU A 100 1.38 -2.83 18.80
C GLU A 100 0.75 -4.17 19.16
N GLY A 101 1.58 -5.20 19.33
CA GLY A 101 1.10 -6.52 19.70
C GLY A 101 0.67 -7.40 18.53
N ASP A 102 0.56 -6.85 17.34
CA ASP A 102 0.14 -7.64 16.18
C ASP A 102 1.36 -8.29 15.53
N GLU A 103 1.85 -9.33 16.17
CA GLU A 103 3.03 -10.02 15.68
C GLU A 103 2.75 -10.79 14.39
N ASP A 104 1.51 -11.16 14.14
CA ASP A 104 1.16 -11.91 12.94
C ASP A 104 1.40 -11.07 11.69
N ILE A 105 0.93 -9.83 11.69
CA ILE A 105 1.14 -8.94 10.55
C ILE A 105 2.63 -8.58 10.41
N LEU A 106 3.32 -8.40 11.52
CA LEU A 106 4.76 -8.12 11.46
C LEU A 106 5.49 -9.28 10.80
N GLU A 107 5.21 -10.51 11.21
CA GLU A 107 5.88 -11.68 10.64
C GLU A 107 5.57 -11.84 9.16
N LYS A 108 4.33 -11.54 8.76
CA LYS A 108 3.97 -11.62 7.36
C LYS A 108 4.75 -10.62 6.52
N GLY A 109 4.95 -9.41 7.06
CA GLY A 109 5.75 -8.42 6.37
C GLY A 109 7.20 -8.83 6.26
N GLU A 110 7.74 -9.38 7.35
CA GLU A 110 9.11 -9.87 7.35
C GLU A 110 9.30 -10.98 6.33
N TYR A 111 8.30 -11.86 6.21
CA TYR A 111 8.35 -12.93 5.23
C TYR A 111 8.39 -12.37 3.81
N LEU A 112 7.52 -11.39 3.51
CA LEU A 112 7.50 -10.79 2.17
C LEU A 112 8.82 -10.09 1.86
N SER A 113 9.37 -9.36 2.83
CA SER A 113 10.64 -8.67 2.64
C SER A 113 11.75 -9.65 2.32
N SER A 114 11.78 -10.76 3.06
CA SER A 114 12.80 -11.79 2.87
C SER A 114 12.63 -12.49 1.52
N GLU A 115 11.38 -12.83 1.18
CA GLU A 115 11.08 -13.53 -0.06
C GLU A 115 11.47 -12.70 -1.28
N LEU A 116 11.24 -11.40 -1.21
CA LEU A 116 11.53 -10.49 -2.31
C LEU A 116 12.95 -9.96 -2.29
N ASN A 117 13.64 -10.15 -1.17
CA ASN A 117 14.96 -9.58 -0.96
C ASN A 117 14.94 -8.06 -1.14
N ILE A 118 13.88 -7.44 -0.63
CA ILE A 118 13.72 -5.99 -0.62
C ILE A 118 13.54 -5.56 0.83
N PRO A 119 14.37 -4.65 1.33
CA PRO A 119 14.21 -4.21 2.72
C PRO A 119 12.95 -3.39 2.90
N PHE A 120 12.18 -3.70 3.94
CA PHE A 120 11.00 -2.94 4.34
C PHE A 120 11.35 -2.12 5.58
N ASN A 121 10.70 -0.98 5.73
CA ASN A 121 10.70 -0.27 7.00
C ASN A 121 9.51 -0.78 7.79
N PHE A 122 9.76 -1.35 8.96
CA PHE A 122 8.70 -1.86 9.82
C PHE A 122 8.41 -0.81 10.88
N ILE A 123 7.17 -0.32 10.90
CA ILE A 123 6.79 0.81 11.74
C ILE A 123 5.65 0.39 12.65
N GLU A 124 5.93 0.36 13.94
CA GLU A 124 4.93 0.01 14.94
C GLU A 124 4.05 1.22 15.24
N ILE A 125 2.73 1.01 15.26
CA ILE A 125 1.80 2.07 15.57
C ILE A 125 0.94 1.67 16.75
N TYR A 126 0.48 2.68 17.47
CA TYR A 126 -0.36 2.49 18.65
C TYR A 126 -1.71 3.15 18.38
N ASP A 127 -2.78 2.52 18.85
CA ASP A 127 -4.12 3.06 18.60
C ASP A 127 -4.21 4.54 18.92
N SER A 128 -3.67 4.92 20.08
CA SER A 128 -3.77 6.31 20.53
C SER A 128 -2.90 7.26 19.71
N LEU A 129 -2.01 6.72 18.89
CA LEU A 129 -1.09 7.52 18.09
C LEU A 129 -1.31 7.33 16.59
N MET A 130 -2.34 6.57 16.21
CA MET A 130 -2.61 6.36 14.81
C MET A 130 -2.97 7.69 14.15
N PRO A 131 -2.31 8.03 13.02
CA PRO A 131 -2.62 9.28 12.32
C PRO A 131 -4.10 9.37 11.98
N GLU A 132 -4.65 10.56 12.09
CA GLU A 132 -6.08 10.78 11.87
C GLU A 132 -6.53 10.32 10.50
N TYR A 133 -5.70 10.49 9.48
CA TYR A 133 -6.06 10.09 8.12
C TYR A 133 -6.24 8.58 7.99
N LEU A 134 -5.83 7.81 8.98
CA LEU A 134 -6.04 6.37 8.98
C LEU A 134 -7.32 5.98 9.73
N SER A 135 -7.83 6.87 10.57
CA SER A 135 -8.97 6.54 11.42
C SER A 135 -10.31 6.93 10.79
N HIS A 136 -10.30 7.78 9.77
CA HIS A 136 -11.54 8.15 9.12
C HIS A 136 -11.30 8.52 7.69
N GLU A 137 -12.20 8.69 7.12
CA GLU A 137 -11.97 8.97 5.79
C GLU A 137 -12.42 10.08 5.34
N ASN A 138 -11.92 10.13 6.35
CA ASN A 138 -12.00 10.83 6.30
C ASN A 138 -12.07 11.75 6.17
N GLN A 139 -12.26 12.38 6.41
CA GLN A 139 -12.33 13.16 6.63
C GLN A 139 -12.18 13.71 5.87
N SER A 140 -12.70 14.07 5.80
CA SER A 140 -12.79 14.55 5.36
C SER A 140 -12.71 15.19 4.87
N SER A 141 -13.13 15.49 4.94
CA SER A 141 -13.33 15.89 4.79
C SER A 141 -13.17 16.51 4.64
N ASP A 142 -13.54 16.80 4.92
CA ASP A 142 -13.64 17.24 5.18
C ASP A 142 -13.25 17.84 5.15
N GLN A 143 -13.29 18.13 5.36
CA GLN A 143 -13.22 18.51 5.65
C GLN A 143 -12.79 18.99 5.60
N ASP A 144 -13.15 19.49 5.58
CA ASP A 144 -12.99 19.77 5.92
C ASP A 144 -12.37 20.19 6.15
N GLU A 145 -12.48 20.70 6.17
CA GLU A 145 -12.28 20.85 6.83
C GLU A 145 -11.52 20.94 7.47
N THR A 146 -11.70 21.16 7.62
CA THR A 146 -11.19 20.97 8.62
C THR A 146 -10.38 20.58 9.04
N ILE A 147 -10.16 20.59 9.15
CA ILE A 147 -9.64 19.95 9.75
C ILE A 147 -9.47 19.69 10.24
N SER A 148 -9.68 19.68 10.50
CA SER A 148 -9.56 19.36 11.40
C SER A 148 -9.28 19.06 11.81
#